data_f053a2c41e7a2a24889fe4973b67f052
#
_entry.id   f053a2c41e7a2a24889fe4973b67f052
#
_cell.length_a   1.000
_cell.length_b   1.000
_cell.length_c   1.000
_cell.angle_alpha   90.00
_cell.angle_beta   90.00
_cell.angle_gamma   90.00
#
_symmetry.space_group_name_H-M   'P 1'
#
loop_
_entity.id
_entity.type
_entity.pdbx_description
1 polymer ?
#
loop_
_entity_poly.entity_id
_entity_poly.type
_entity_poly.pdbx_seq_one_letter_code
_entity_poly.pdbx_strand_id
1 'polypeptide(L)'
;RQMCIRDRMPLTEALRNIHFPTNPDSLRRAQYRLKFEELFYVQLNILRYAKDRQRRYRGYIFERVGDVFNTFYSQNLPFQLTGAQKRVLKEIRNDVGSGRQMNRLLQGDVGSGKTLVALMSMLLALDNGFQACMMAPTEILANQHYETIKELLFGMDIRVELLTGSIKGKKREAILTGLLTGDVKILIGTHAVIEDTVNFSSLGLVVIDEQHRFGVAQRARLWTKNIQPPHVLVMTCLLYTSDAADD
;
A
#
# COMPACT_ATOMS: atom_id res chain seq x y z
N ARG A 1 3.94 8.37 31.62
CA ARG A 1 5.21 7.61 31.65
C ARG A 1 6.22 8.38 30.78
N GLN A 2 6.93 9.29 31.42
CA GLN A 2 8.11 9.92 30.85
C GLN A 2 9.18 8.83 30.71
N MET A 3 9.27 8.25 29.57
CA MET A 3 10.34 7.32 29.23
C MET A 3 11.48 8.17 28.68
N CYS A 4 12.23 8.38 29.32
CA CYS A 4 13.38 8.92 29.95
C CYS A 4 14.63 8.84 29.13
N ILE A 5 14.74 9.81 28.19
CA ILE A 5 16.06 10.30 27.76
C ILE A 5 16.84 10.78 28.99
N ARG A 6 16.17 11.23 30.06
CA ARG A 6 16.77 11.68 31.32
C ARG A 6 17.51 10.60 32.12
N ASP A 7 17.07 9.34 32.06
CA ASP A 7 17.68 8.23 32.81
C ASP A 7 18.85 7.58 32.07
N ARG A 8 19.24 8.14 30.92
CA ARG A 8 20.34 7.63 30.11
C ARG A 8 21.58 8.49 30.28
N MET A 9 22.74 7.91 29.93
CA MET A 9 23.99 8.64 29.88
C MET A 9 23.82 9.96 29.11
N PRO A 10 24.29 11.11 29.63
CA PRO A 10 24.28 12.39 28.91
C PRO A 10 24.97 12.28 27.54
N LEU A 11 24.51 13.04 26.56
CA LEU A 11 25.05 12.96 25.20
C LEU A 11 26.55 13.25 25.14
N THR A 12 26.99 14.29 25.83
CA THR A 12 28.42 14.66 25.92
C THR A 12 29.29 13.56 26.52
N GLU A 13 28.80 12.88 27.55
CA GLU A 13 29.45 11.74 28.16
C GLU A 13 29.45 10.52 27.24
N ALA A 14 28.33 10.27 26.50
CA ALA A 14 28.24 9.20 25.52
C ALA A 14 29.22 9.42 24.36
N LEU A 15 29.32 10.64 23.82
CA LEU A 15 30.28 10.98 22.76
C LEU A 15 31.74 10.82 23.22
N ARG A 16 32.04 11.10 24.47
CA ARG A 16 33.38 10.88 25.02
C ARG A 16 33.67 9.38 25.17
N ASN A 17 32.73 8.63 25.78
CA ASN A 17 32.92 7.21 26.05
C ASN A 17 32.87 6.30 24.85
N ILE A 18 32.30 6.74 23.71
CA ILE A 18 32.33 5.95 22.46
C ILE A 18 33.76 5.90 21.87
N HIS A 19 34.56 6.95 22.07
CA HIS A 19 35.91 7.04 21.53
C HIS A 19 36.97 6.71 22.62
N PHE A 20 36.73 7.11 23.87
CA PHE A 20 37.64 6.95 24.99
C PHE A 20 36.90 6.36 26.21
N PRO A 21 36.52 5.07 26.14
CA PRO A 21 35.78 4.43 27.22
C PRO A 21 36.62 4.27 28.50
N THR A 22 36.03 4.60 29.62
CA THR A 22 36.67 4.39 30.92
C THR A 22 36.65 2.93 31.35
N ASN A 23 35.66 2.17 30.90
CA ASN A 23 35.50 0.73 31.08
C ASN A 23 34.52 0.15 30.06
N PRO A 24 34.45 -1.19 29.90
CA PRO A 24 33.54 -1.84 28.92
C PRO A 24 32.06 -1.52 29.14
N ASP A 25 31.63 -1.28 30.37
CA ASP A 25 30.22 -0.94 30.65
C ASP A 25 29.88 0.48 30.21
N SER A 26 30.78 1.45 30.40
CA SER A 26 30.59 2.82 29.90
C SER A 26 30.53 2.87 28.39
N LEU A 27 31.33 2.05 27.69
CA LEU A 27 31.25 1.90 26.21
C LEU A 27 29.89 1.36 25.80
N ARG A 28 29.40 0.30 26.42
CA ARG A 28 28.12 -0.30 26.14
C ARG A 28 26.94 0.66 26.34
N ARG A 29 26.98 1.41 27.45
CA ARG A 29 25.98 2.45 27.74
C ARG A 29 26.03 3.60 26.74
N ALA A 30 27.21 4.02 26.29
CA ALA A 30 27.40 5.05 25.27
C ALA A 30 26.82 4.58 23.92
N GLN A 31 27.16 3.37 23.47
CA GLN A 31 26.63 2.78 22.25
C GLN A 31 25.10 2.69 22.28
N TYR A 32 24.53 2.21 23.38
CA TYR A 32 23.09 2.13 23.55
C TYR A 32 22.42 3.51 23.50
N ARG A 33 23.01 4.51 24.13
CA ARG A 33 22.50 5.89 24.12
C ARG A 33 22.48 6.49 22.72
N LEU A 34 23.57 6.34 21.96
CA LEU A 34 23.70 6.91 20.62
C LEU A 34 22.78 6.19 19.61
N LYS A 35 22.76 4.85 19.60
CA LYS A 35 21.85 4.05 18.76
C LYS A 35 20.39 4.40 19.04
N PHE A 36 20.01 4.55 20.31
CA PHE A 36 18.64 4.93 20.65
C PHE A 36 18.29 6.33 20.13
N GLU A 37 19.18 7.29 20.28
CA GLU A 37 18.93 8.67 19.85
C GLU A 37 18.74 8.74 18.34
N GLU A 38 19.59 8.07 17.57
CA GLU A 38 19.49 7.99 16.12
C GLU A 38 18.14 7.40 15.68
N LEU A 39 17.79 6.22 16.21
CA LEU A 39 16.51 5.57 15.91
C LEU A 39 15.30 6.40 16.35
N PHE A 40 15.41 7.09 17.49
CA PHE A 40 14.36 7.95 18.00
C PHE A 40 14.08 9.13 17.05
N TYR A 41 15.12 9.81 16.56
CA TYR A 41 14.94 10.92 15.62
C TYR A 41 14.43 10.46 14.27
N VAL A 42 14.91 9.32 13.76
CA VAL A 42 14.38 8.71 12.53
C VAL A 42 12.88 8.44 12.70
N GLN A 43 12.48 7.78 13.79
CA GLN A 43 11.08 7.47 14.06
C GLN A 43 10.22 8.72 14.25
N LEU A 44 10.74 9.73 14.95
CA LEU A 44 10.05 11.01 15.16
C LEU A 44 9.80 11.73 13.83
N ASN A 45 10.78 11.75 12.94
CA ASN A 45 10.63 12.33 11.61
C ASN A 45 9.58 11.58 10.77
N ILE A 46 9.61 10.24 10.77
CA ILE A 46 8.61 9.42 10.07
C ILE A 46 7.20 9.75 10.58
N LEU A 47 7.00 9.80 11.90
CA LEU A 47 5.70 10.13 12.50
C LEU A 47 5.25 11.57 12.19
N ARG A 48 6.20 12.52 12.18
CA ARG A 48 5.92 13.91 11.78
C ARG A 48 5.46 13.98 10.33
N TYR A 49 6.18 13.34 9.40
CA TYR A 49 5.79 13.29 7.99
C TYR A 49 4.42 12.63 7.80
N ALA A 50 4.16 11.53 8.49
CA ALA A 50 2.87 10.85 8.43
C ALA A 50 1.73 11.76 8.92
N LYS A 51 1.94 12.47 10.04
CA LYS A 51 0.94 13.40 10.61
C LYS A 51 0.72 14.63 9.73
N ASP A 52 1.78 15.22 9.19
CA ASP A 52 1.69 16.36 8.28
C ASP A 52 0.97 15.98 6.98
N ARG A 53 1.22 14.79 6.46
CA ARG A 53 0.52 14.25 5.30
C ARG A 53 -0.97 14.06 5.59
N GLN A 54 -1.34 13.46 6.72
CA GLN A 54 -2.75 13.30 7.13
C GLN A 54 -3.50 14.63 7.29
N ARG A 55 -2.79 15.70 7.63
CA ARG A 55 -3.37 17.06 7.74
C ARG A 55 -3.55 17.74 6.38
N ARG A 56 -2.62 17.51 5.45
CA ARG A 56 -2.60 18.17 4.14
C ARG A 56 -3.54 17.53 3.14
N TYR A 57 -3.70 16.22 3.17
CA TYR A 57 -4.47 15.47 2.17
C TYR A 57 -5.70 14.86 2.82
N ARG A 58 -6.86 15.36 2.39
CA ARG A 58 -8.13 14.68 2.63
C ARG A 58 -8.19 13.46 1.73
N GLY A 59 -8.69 12.33 2.25
CA GLY A 59 -8.96 11.13 1.47
C GLY A 59 -10.40 11.11 0.99
N TYR A 60 -10.67 10.33 -0.03
CA TYR A 60 -12.04 9.95 -0.37
C TYR A 60 -12.67 9.21 0.82
N ILE A 61 -13.99 9.32 0.95
CA ILE A 61 -14.72 8.61 1.99
C ILE A 61 -15.50 7.48 1.32
N PHE A 62 -15.19 6.23 1.71
CA PHE A 62 -15.97 5.08 1.30
C PHE A 62 -16.97 4.78 2.41
N GLU A 63 -18.17 5.34 2.27
CA GLU A 63 -19.19 5.33 3.32
C GLU A 63 -19.87 3.97 3.48
N ARG A 64 -20.08 3.27 2.34
CA ARG A 64 -20.92 2.09 2.29
C ARG A 64 -20.18 0.84 1.82
N VAL A 65 -20.65 -0.29 2.29
CA VAL A 65 -20.42 -1.61 1.71
C VAL A 65 -21.68 -1.93 0.92
N GLY A 66 -21.58 -1.89 -0.40
CA GLY A 66 -22.73 -2.02 -1.28
C GLY A 66 -22.90 -3.43 -1.86
N ASP A 67 -23.68 -3.48 -2.95
CA ASP A 67 -24.08 -4.75 -3.56
C ASP A 67 -22.91 -5.48 -4.22
N VAL A 68 -21.95 -4.76 -4.79
CA VAL A 68 -20.79 -5.35 -5.46
C VAL A 68 -19.96 -6.17 -4.47
N PHE A 69 -19.63 -5.58 -3.32
CA PHE A 69 -18.90 -6.28 -2.27
C PHE A 69 -19.69 -7.44 -1.68
N ASN A 70 -20.98 -7.22 -1.39
CA ASN A 70 -21.84 -8.24 -0.75
C ASN A 70 -22.10 -9.41 -1.70
N THR A 71 -22.33 -9.18 -2.99
CA THR A 71 -22.49 -10.23 -4.00
C THR A 71 -21.21 -11.05 -4.12
N PHE A 72 -20.06 -10.41 -4.22
CA PHE A 72 -18.79 -11.12 -4.23
C PHE A 72 -18.59 -11.97 -2.96
N TYR A 73 -18.84 -11.41 -1.80
CA TYR A 73 -18.67 -12.10 -0.52
C TYR A 73 -19.58 -13.33 -0.38
N SER A 74 -20.81 -13.25 -0.87
CA SER A 74 -21.81 -14.33 -0.71
C SER A 74 -21.77 -15.38 -1.83
N GLN A 75 -21.35 -15.02 -3.05
CA GLN A 75 -21.49 -15.88 -4.22
C GLN A 75 -20.17 -16.27 -4.89
N ASN A 76 -19.19 -15.37 -4.90
CA ASN A 76 -17.95 -15.56 -5.65
C ASN A 76 -16.73 -15.90 -4.76
N LEU A 77 -16.88 -15.81 -3.44
CA LEU A 77 -15.75 -16.10 -2.55
C LEU A 77 -15.43 -17.60 -2.57
N PRO A 78 -14.24 -18.02 -3.02
CA PRO A 78 -13.92 -19.44 -3.23
C PRO A 78 -13.76 -20.21 -1.91
N PHE A 79 -13.54 -19.52 -0.80
CA PHE A 79 -13.38 -20.11 0.54
C PHE A 79 -13.69 -19.09 1.63
N GLN A 80 -13.93 -19.57 2.84
CA GLN A 80 -14.17 -18.68 3.98
C GLN A 80 -12.91 -17.87 4.33
N LEU A 81 -13.09 -16.57 4.56
CA LEU A 81 -12.00 -15.71 5.02
C LEU A 81 -11.47 -16.16 6.39
N THR A 82 -10.17 -16.15 6.54
CA THR A 82 -9.51 -16.36 7.83
C THR A 82 -9.82 -15.20 8.79
N GLY A 83 -9.66 -15.45 10.10
CA GLY A 83 -9.81 -14.40 11.11
C GLY A 83 -8.87 -13.19 10.89
N ALA A 84 -7.66 -13.43 10.38
CA ALA A 84 -6.71 -12.39 10.04
C ALA A 84 -7.19 -11.53 8.86
N GLN A 85 -7.66 -12.15 7.77
CA GLN A 85 -8.21 -11.45 6.61
C GLN A 85 -9.44 -10.60 6.97
N LYS A 86 -10.37 -11.14 7.77
CA LYS A 86 -11.55 -10.41 8.28
C LYS A 86 -11.13 -9.18 9.09
N ARG A 87 -10.13 -9.32 9.97
CA ARG A 87 -9.61 -8.21 10.79
C ARG A 87 -9.00 -7.12 9.92
N VAL A 88 -8.14 -7.49 8.97
CA VAL A 88 -7.48 -6.54 8.06
C VAL A 88 -8.50 -5.80 7.18
N LEU A 89 -9.49 -6.49 6.63
CA LEU A 89 -10.57 -5.86 5.86
C LEU A 89 -11.38 -4.86 6.69
N LYS A 90 -11.65 -5.19 7.97
CA LYS A 90 -12.31 -4.27 8.90
C LYS A 90 -11.46 -3.02 9.16
N GLU A 91 -10.15 -3.18 9.31
CA GLU A 91 -9.23 -2.06 9.49
C GLU A 91 -9.16 -1.18 8.24
N ILE A 92 -9.04 -1.80 7.04
CA ILE A 92 -9.05 -1.07 5.76
C ILE A 92 -10.35 -0.27 5.61
N ARG A 93 -11.50 -0.89 5.89
CA ARG A 93 -12.80 -0.22 5.85
C ARG A 93 -12.86 0.99 6.78
N ASN A 94 -12.35 0.88 8.00
CA ASN A 94 -12.29 1.99 8.95
C ASN A 94 -11.40 3.13 8.44
N ASP A 95 -10.26 2.79 7.84
CA ASP A 95 -9.33 3.78 7.30
C ASP A 95 -9.94 4.55 6.13
N VAL A 96 -10.52 3.86 5.14
CA VAL A 96 -11.10 4.50 3.95
C VAL A 96 -12.39 5.26 4.26
N GLY A 97 -13.07 4.94 5.36
CA GLY A 97 -14.23 5.68 5.87
C GLY A 97 -13.88 6.90 6.73
N SER A 98 -12.60 7.10 7.07
CA SER A 98 -12.16 8.14 8.02
C SER A 98 -12.07 9.55 7.45
N GLY A 99 -12.21 9.74 6.13
CA GLY A 99 -11.97 11.01 5.44
C GLY A 99 -10.49 11.39 5.33
N ARG A 100 -9.58 10.49 5.69
CA ARG A 100 -8.13 10.65 5.56
C ARG A 100 -7.61 9.69 4.50
N GLN A 101 -6.59 10.11 3.75
CA GLN A 101 -5.95 9.20 2.79
C GLN A 101 -5.34 8.00 3.51
N MET A 102 -5.85 6.80 3.21
CA MET A 102 -5.24 5.56 3.68
C MET A 102 -3.91 5.32 2.94
N ASN A 103 -2.89 4.93 3.68
CA ASN A 103 -1.63 4.41 3.16
C ASN A 103 -1.21 3.26 4.07
N ARG A 104 -1.59 2.05 3.69
CA ARG A 104 -1.46 0.84 4.52
C ARG A 104 -0.58 -0.19 3.86
N LEU A 105 0.26 -0.84 4.65
CA LEU A 105 1.04 -2.00 4.25
C LEU A 105 0.30 -3.28 4.65
N LEU A 106 0.03 -4.13 3.67
CA LEU A 106 -0.49 -5.48 3.82
C LEU A 106 0.67 -6.47 3.67
N GLN A 107 1.12 -6.99 4.78
CA GLN A 107 2.20 -7.96 4.83
C GLN A 107 1.66 -9.36 5.10
N GLY A 108 2.23 -10.36 4.45
CA GLY A 108 1.87 -11.77 4.67
C GLY A 108 2.64 -12.67 3.72
N ASP A 109 2.75 -13.94 4.04
CA ASP A 109 3.46 -14.94 3.26
C ASP A 109 2.86 -15.15 1.87
N VAL A 110 3.60 -15.84 0.99
CA VAL A 110 3.07 -16.30 -0.29
C VAL A 110 1.89 -17.23 -0.02
N GLY A 111 0.80 -17.04 -0.76
CA GLY A 111 -0.44 -17.83 -0.56
C GLY A 111 -1.32 -17.39 0.62
N SER A 112 -0.96 -16.36 1.39
CA SER A 112 -1.79 -15.86 2.51
C SER A 112 -3.10 -15.17 2.08
N GLY A 113 -3.36 -15.06 0.77
CA GLY A 113 -4.57 -14.45 0.23
C GLY A 113 -4.54 -12.92 0.18
N LYS A 114 -3.35 -12.30 0.11
CA LYS A 114 -3.22 -10.83 -0.04
C LYS A 114 -4.00 -10.29 -1.25
N THR A 115 -3.94 -11.00 -2.37
CA THR A 115 -4.67 -10.62 -3.61
C THR A 115 -6.18 -10.58 -3.37
N LEU A 116 -6.72 -11.51 -2.58
CA LEU A 116 -8.14 -11.51 -2.22
C LEU A 116 -8.51 -10.30 -1.36
N VAL A 117 -7.70 -9.97 -0.35
CA VAL A 117 -7.90 -8.77 0.48
C VAL A 117 -7.83 -7.50 -0.36
N ALA A 118 -6.89 -7.44 -1.31
CA ALA A 118 -6.76 -6.33 -2.24
C ALA A 118 -7.99 -6.21 -3.15
N LEU A 119 -8.45 -7.32 -3.74
CA LEU A 119 -9.67 -7.34 -4.55
C LEU A 119 -10.88 -6.84 -3.74
N MET A 120 -11.12 -7.39 -2.55
CA MET A 120 -12.23 -6.95 -1.71
C MET A 120 -12.13 -5.46 -1.33
N SER A 121 -10.92 -4.93 -1.17
CA SER A 121 -10.70 -3.49 -0.96
C SER A 121 -11.02 -2.67 -2.22
N MET A 122 -10.71 -3.20 -3.42
CA MET A 122 -11.10 -2.57 -4.69
C MET A 122 -12.62 -2.58 -4.87
N LEU A 123 -13.31 -3.67 -4.50
CA LEU A 123 -14.78 -3.73 -4.56
C LEU A 123 -15.44 -2.71 -3.63
N LEU A 124 -14.84 -2.42 -2.46
CA LEU A 124 -15.30 -1.30 -1.62
C LEU A 124 -15.19 0.05 -2.34
N ALA A 125 -14.13 0.28 -3.10
CA ALA A 125 -14.01 1.49 -3.91
C ALA A 125 -15.11 1.57 -4.98
N LEU A 126 -15.38 0.46 -5.67
CA LEU A 126 -16.41 0.38 -6.69
C LEU A 126 -17.82 0.68 -6.13
N ASP A 127 -18.15 0.14 -4.96
CA ASP A 127 -19.42 0.40 -4.28
C ASP A 127 -19.65 1.88 -3.93
N ASN A 128 -18.56 2.64 -3.85
CA ASN A 128 -18.59 4.08 -3.58
C ASN A 128 -18.40 4.94 -4.85
N GLY A 129 -18.51 4.33 -6.05
CA GLY A 129 -18.45 5.03 -7.33
C GLY A 129 -17.06 5.35 -7.84
N PHE A 130 -16.03 4.78 -7.23
CA PHE A 130 -14.64 4.98 -7.62
C PHE A 130 -14.10 3.83 -8.46
N GLN A 131 -13.09 4.13 -9.26
CA GLN A 131 -12.27 3.14 -9.96
C GLN A 131 -11.12 2.69 -9.05
N ALA A 132 -10.60 1.50 -9.33
CA ALA A 132 -9.43 0.97 -8.65
C ALA A 132 -8.32 0.60 -9.63
N CYS A 133 -7.07 0.66 -9.17
CA CYS A 133 -5.90 0.28 -9.94
C CYS A 133 -5.02 -0.67 -9.14
N MET A 134 -4.50 -1.72 -9.80
CA MET A 134 -3.49 -2.61 -9.23
C MET A 134 -2.22 -2.55 -10.06
N MET A 135 -1.10 -2.25 -9.40
CA MET A 135 0.22 -2.23 -10.02
C MET A 135 1.03 -3.44 -9.62
N ALA A 136 1.58 -4.12 -10.61
CA ALA A 136 2.53 -5.22 -10.44
C ALA A 136 3.91 -4.85 -11.03
N PRO A 137 5.01 -5.37 -10.46
CA PRO A 137 6.36 -4.99 -10.89
C PRO A 137 6.76 -5.55 -12.25
N THR A 138 6.14 -6.63 -12.71
CA THR A 138 6.42 -7.28 -13.99
C THR A 138 5.14 -7.59 -14.77
N GLU A 139 5.25 -7.73 -16.10
CA GLU A 139 4.12 -8.12 -16.95
C GLU A 139 3.58 -9.52 -16.59
N ILE A 140 4.45 -10.43 -16.18
CA ILE A 140 4.05 -11.79 -15.76
C ILE A 140 3.12 -11.70 -14.55
N LEU A 141 3.51 -10.96 -13.51
CA LEU A 141 2.69 -10.78 -12.31
C LEU A 141 1.41 -10.00 -12.61
N ALA A 142 1.47 -8.98 -13.47
CA ALA A 142 0.28 -8.25 -13.90
C ALA A 142 -0.73 -9.16 -14.61
N ASN A 143 -0.27 -10.05 -15.50
CA ASN A 143 -1.12 -11.05 -16.15
C ASN A 143 -1.70 -12.05 -15.14
N GLN A 144 -0.90 -12.56 -14.21
CA GLN A 144 -1.38 -13.47 -13.16
C GLN A 144 -2.49 -12.84 -12.32
N HIS A 145 -2.28 -11.60 -11.87
CA HIS A 145 -3.31 -10.86 -11.13
C HIS A 145 -4.56 -10.63 -11.96
N TYR A 146 -4.40 -10.30 -13.25
CA TYR A 146 -5.50 -10.07 -14.16
C TYR A 146 -6.37 -11.31 -14.32
N GLU A 147 -5.77 -12.47 -14.64
CA GLU A 147 -6.50 -13.74 -14.80
C GLU A 147 -7.17 -14.14 -13.47
N THR A 148 -6.45 -14.10 -12.35
CA THR A 148 -7.01 -14.44 -11.03
C THR A 148 -8.21 -13.55 -10.68
N ILE A 149 -8.12 -12.24 -10.92
CA ILE A 149 -9.20 -11.31 -10.60
C ILE A 149 -10.38 -11.52 -11.52
N LYS A 150 -10.16 -11.77 -12.81
CA LYS A 150 -11.25 -12.11 -13.75
C LYS A 150 -11.98 -13.40 -13.36
N GLU A 151 -11.26 -14.43 -12.98
CA GLU A 151 -11.86 -15.68 -12.49
C GLU A 151 -12.70 -15.44 -11.23
N LEU A 152 -12.19 -14.69 -10.27
CA LEU A 152 -12.91 -14.38 -9.04
C LEU A 152 -14.16 -13.52 -9.28
N LEU A 153 -14.13 -12.65 -10.27
CA LEU A 153 -15.26 -11.77 -10.65
C LEU A 153 -16.17 -12.38 -11.72
N PHE A 154 -15.99 -13.67 -12.05
CA PHE A 154 -16.83 -14.31 -13.05
C PHE A 154 -18.32 -14.21 -12.69
N GLY A 155 -19.14 -13.82 -13.66
CA GLY A 155 -20.57 -13.59 -13.45
C GLY A 155 -20.96 -12.23 -12.86
N MET A 156 -19.99 -11.40 -12.49
CA MET A 156 -20.23 -10.02 -12.05
C MET A 156 -20.02 -9.05 -13.21
N ASP A 157 -20.87 -8.03 -13.32
CA ASP A 157 -20.76 -6.99 -14.37
C ASP A 157 -19.70 -5.94 -13.98
N ILE A 158 -18.42 -6.38 -13.91
CA ILE A 158 -17.28 -5.53 -13.56
C ILE A 158 -16.23 -5.64 -14.66
N ARG A 159 -16.04 -4.56 -15.39
CA ARG A 159 -15.02 -4.51 -16.45
C ARG A 159 -13.62 -4.32 -15.84
N VAL A 160 -12.79 -5.35 -16.00
CA VAL A 160 -11.38 -5.38 -15.60
C VAL A 160 -10.52 -5.36 -16.86
N GLU A 161 -9.52 -4.50 -16.90
CA GLU A 161 -8.58 -4.40 -18.03
C GLU A 161 -7.14 -4.51 -17.58
N LEU A 162 -6.30 -5.01 -18.50
CA LEU A 162 -4.86 -5.14 -18.31
C LEU A 162 -4.15 -4.09 -19.16
N LEU A 163 -3.18 -3.36 -18.59
CA LEU A 163 -2.35 -2.39 -19.30
C LEU A 163 -0.87 -2.61 -18.98
N THR A 164 -0.14 -3.10 -19.97
CA THR A 164 1.31 -3.31 -19.93
C THR A 164 1.99 -2.60 -21.09
N GLY A 165 3.31 -2.56 -21.09
CA GLY A 165 4.08 -1.95 -22.18
C GLY A 165 3.90 -2.63 -23.55
N SER A 166 3.49 -3.91 -23.56
CA SER A 166 3.20 -4.67 -24.77
C SER A 166 1.85 -4.31 -25.42
N ILE A 167 0.91 -3.71 -24.69
CA ILE A 167 -0.42 -3.35 -25.19
C ILE A 167 -0.37 -2.00 -25.94
N LYS A 168 -0.63 -2.03 -27.24
CA LYS A 168 -0.53 -0.87 -28.16
C LYS A 168 -1.75 -0.72 -29.05
N GLY A 169 -1.82 0.40 -29.79
CA GLY A 169 -2.81 0.66 -30.82
C GLY A 169 -4.26 0.68 -30.29
N LYS A 170 -5.18 0.21 -31.10
CA LYS A 170 -6.64 0.27 -30.81
C LYS A 170 -7.04 -0.33 -29.47
N LYS A 171 -6.37 -1.41 -29.02
CA LYS A 171 -6.67 -2.03 -27.73
C LYS A 171 -6.32 -1.07 -26.58
N ARG A 172 -5.16 -0.42 -26.66
CA ARG A 172 -4.74 0.60 -25.67
C ARG A 172 -5.72 1.78 -25.65
N GLU A 173 -6.08 2.30 -26.82
CA GLU A 173 -7.04 3.42 -26.93
C GLU A 173 -8.39 3.09 -26.32
N ALA A 174 -8.93 1.88 -26.57
CA ALA A 174 -10.17 1.42 -25.97
C ALA A 174 -10.12 1.34 -24.44
N ILE A 175 -8.98 0.90 -23.87
CA ILE A 175 -8.75 0.88 -22.41
C ILE A 175 -8.73 2.31 -21.88
N LEU A 176 -7.95 3.21 -22.49
CA LEU A 176 -7.83 4.60 -22.06
C LEU A 176 -9.19 5.34 -22.12
N THR A 177 -9.95 5.12 -23.17
CA THR A 177 -11.32 5.67 -23.30
C THR A 177 -12.22 5.12 -22.19
N GLY A 178 -12.21 3.80 -21.96
CA GLY A 178 -13.01 3.19 -20.91
C GLY A 178 -12.64 3.63 -19.49
N LEU A 179 -11.38 4.03 -19.24
CA LEU A 179 -10.96 4.63 -17.97
C LEU A 179 -11.52 6.04 -17.80
N LEU A 180 -11.52 6.85 -18.86
CA LEU A 180 -12.06 8.21 -18.84
C LEU A 180 -13.59 8.23 -18.72
N THR A 181 -14.30 7.28 -19.34
CA THR A 181 -15.76 7.18 -19.22
C THR A 181 -16.20 6.55 -17.91
N GLY A 182 -15.28 5.87 -17.21
CA GLY A 182 -15.58 5.12 -15.98
C GLY A 182 -16.16 3.72 -16.24
N ASP A 183 -16.17 3.24 -17.51
CA ASP A 183 -16.60 1.88 -17.86
C ASP A 183 -15.63 0.84 -17.35
N VAL A 184 -14.31 1.10 -17.45
CA VAL A 184 -13.28 0.26 -16.85
C VAL A 184 -13.26 0.56 -15.35
N LYS A 185 -13.63 -0.43 -14.55
CA LYS A 185 -13.74 -0.31 -13.10
C LYS A 185 -12.42 -0.63 -12.37
N ILE A 186 -11.70 -1.64 -12.88
CA ILE A 186 -10.42 -2.07 -12.32
C ILE A 186 -9.40 -2.10 -13.46
N LEU A 187 -8.28 -1.39 -13.27
CA LEU A 187 -7.12 -1.47 -14.15
C LEU A 187 -6.01 -2.22 -13.44
N ILE A 188 -5.46 -3.23 -14.10
CA ILE A 188 -4.27 -3.96 -13.63
C ILE A 188 -3.15 -3.69 -14.62
N GLY A 189 -1.93 -3.46 -14.15
CA GLY A 189 -0.82 -3.26 -15.06
C GLY A 189 0.52 -3.06 -14.38
N THR A 190 1.49 -2.69 -15.19
CA THR A 190 2.85 -2.39 -14.77
C THR A 190 3.06 -0.86 -14.65
N HIS A 191 4.30 -0.40 -14.80
CA HIS A 191 4.60 1.03 -14.87
C HIS A 191 3.81 1.79 -15.96
N ALA A 192 3.27 1.11 -16.97
CA ALA A 192 2.43 1.71 -18.00
C ALA A 192 1.19 2.44 -17.42
N VAL A 193 0.71 2.02 -16.25
CA VAL A 193 -0.43 2.64 -15.55
C VAL A 193 -0.12 4.06 -15.06
N ILE A 194 1.17 4.37 -14.81
CA ILE A 194 1.60 5.68 -14.29
C ILE A 194 1.88 6.69 -15.41
N GLU A 195 1.88 6.28 -16.67
CA GLU A 195 2.10 7.18 -17.80
C GLU A 195 1.08 8.32 -17.83
N ASP A 196 1.51 9.50 -18.25
CA ASP A 196 0.67 10.71 -18.24
C ASP A 196 -0.59 10.58 -19.13
N THR A 197 -0.54 9.71 -20.13
CA THR A 197 -1.68 9.39 -21.02
C THR A 197 -2.78 8.58 -20.33
N VAL A 198 -2.50 7.94 -19.20
CA VAL A 198 -3.48 7.13 -18.46
C VAL A 198 -4.22 8.01 -17.46
N ASN A 199 -5.45 8.35 -17.76
CA ASN A 199 -6.30 9.17 -16.92
C ASN A 199 -7.56 8.40 -16.51
N PHE A 200 -7.89 8.51 -15.23
CA PHE A 200 -9.09 7.89 -14.65
C PHE A 200 -10.20 8.93 -14.51
N SER A 201 -11.44 8.52 -14.63
CA SER A 201 -12.60 9.34 -14.30
C SER A 201 -12.63 9.64 -12.79
N SER A 202 -12.43 8.60 -11.96
CA SER A 202 -12.49 8.73 -10.50
C SER A 202 -11.69 7.61 -9.82
N LEU A 203 -10.36 7.74 -9.76
CA LEU A 203 -9.50 6.76 -9.10
C LEU A 203 -9.55 6.92 -7.58
N GLY A 204 -10.14 5.96 -6.86
CA GLY A 204 -10.29 5.99 -5.40
C GLY A 204 -9.27 5.14 -4.65
N LEU A 205 -8.83 4.03 -5.23
CA LEU A 205 -7.90 3.10 -4.59
C LEU A 205 -6.80 2.64 -5.54
N VAL A 206 -5.57 2.63 -5.06
CA VAL A 206 -4.41 2.04 -5.72
C VAL A 206 -3.85 0.92 -4.86
N VAL A 207 -3.69 -0.26 -5.44
CA VAL A 207 -2.97 -1.38 -4.85
C VAL A 207 -1.60 -1.48 -5.51
N ILE A 208 -0.54 -1.60 -4.73
CA ILE A 208 0.84 -1.73 -5.23
C ILE A 208 1.41 -3.05 -4.71
N ASP A 209 1.68 -3.97 -5.63
CA ASP A 209 2.32 -5.24 -5.28
C ASP A 209 3.85 -5.09 -5.34
N GLU A 210 4.55 -5.67 -4.33
CA GLU A 210 6.00 -5.66 -4.20
C GLU A 210 6.63 -4.25 -4.35
N GLN A 211 6.22 -3.34 -3.48
CA GLN A 211 6.58 -1.91 -3.51
C GLN A 211 8.08 -1.62 -3.68
N HIS A 212 8.96 -2.48 -3.16
CA HIS A 212 10.42 -2.29 -3.21
C HIS A 212 10.97 -2.23 -4.65
N ARG A 213 10.23 -2.75 -5.63
CA ARG A 213 10.58 -2.72 -7.06
C ARG A 213 10.15 -1.44 -7.78
N PHE A 214 9.46 -0.52 -7.10
CA PHE A 214 9.02 0.76 -7.67
C PHE A 214 9.76 1.94 -7.05
N GLY A 215 10.30 2.82 -7.88
CA GLY A 215 10.96 4.06 -7.44
C GLY A 215 10.00 5.03 -6.73
N VAL A 216 10.53 5.84 -5.82
CA VAL A 216 9.74 6.85 -5.07
C VAL A 216 9.03 7.83 -6.03
N ALA A 217 9.72 8.26 -7.08
CA ALA A 217 9.17 9.18 -8.09
C ALA A 217 8.01 8.57 -8.89
N GLN A 218 8.07 7.28 -9.19
CA GLN A 218 7.00 6.57 -9.90
C GLN A 218 5.71 6.54 -9.07
N ARG A 219 5.83 6.27 -7.77
CA ARG A 219 4.69 6.26 -6.84
C ARG A 219 4.07 7.65 -6.67
N ALA A 220 4.90 8.69 -6.64
CA ALA A 220 4.43 10.07 -6.52
C ALA A 220 3.50 10.47 -7.67
N ARG A 221 3.74 9.98 -8.89
CA ARG A 221 2.88 10.25 -10.07
C ARG A 221 1.46 9.71 -9.93
N LEU A 222 1.25 8.61 -9.19
CA LEU A 222 -0.11 8.10 -8.93
C LEU A 222 -0.94 9.08 -8.08
N TRP A 223 -0.30 9.84 -7.21
CA TRP A 223 -0.99 10.79 -6.33
C TRP A 223 -1.44 12.05 -7.04
N THR A 224 -0.83 12.37 -8.19
CA THR A 224 -1.16 13.56 -8.99
C THR A 224 -2.19 13.28 -10.09
N LYS A 225 -2.62 12.02 -10.23
CA LYS A 225 -3.61 11.61 -11.26
C LYS A 225 -5.03 12.11 -11.01
N ASN A 226 -5.35 12.57 -9.81
CA ASN A 226 -6.66 13.09 -9.44
C ASN A 226 -6.52 14.35 -8.59
N ILE A 227 -7.61 15.11 -8.47
CA ILE A 227 -7.72 16.31 -7.59
C ILE A 227 -7.44 15.94 -6.13
N GLN A 228 -7.94 14.79 -5.69
CA GLN A 228 -7.62 14.18 -4.39
C GLN A 228 -6.79 12.92 -4.59
N PRO A 229 -5.73 12.70 -3.79
CA PRO A 229 -4.93 11.50 -3.91
C PRO A 229 -5.76 10.26 -3.52
N PRO A 230 -5.66 9.16 -4.29
CA PRO A 230 -6.35 7.92 -3.98
C PRO A 230 -5.82 7.30 -2.69
N HIS A 231 -6.61 6.41 -2.09
CA HIS A 231 -6.11 5.51 -1.05
C HIS A 231 -5.04 4.59 -1.61
N VAL A 232 -4.08 4.20 -0.80
CA VAL A 232 -2.97 3.33 -1.21
C VAL A 232 -2.91 2.11 -0.28
N LEU A 233 -2.95 0.93 -0.88
CA LEU A 233 -2.69 -0.35 -0.24
C LEU A 233 -1.44 -0.96 -0.85
N VAL A 234 -0.41 -1.14 -0.06
CA VAL A 234 0.83 -1.78 -0.49
C VAL A 234 0.82 -3.23 -0.04
N MET A 235 1.11 -4.16 -0.94
CA MET A 235 1.27 -5.57 -0.62
C MET A 235 2.75 -5.96 -0.68
N THR A 236 3.20 -6.82 0.23
CA THR A 236 4.53 -7.42 0.20
C THR A 236 4.57 -8.76 0.89
N CYS A 237 5.42 -9.65 0.40
CA CYS A 237 5.72 -10.92 1.05
C CYS A 237 7.03 -10.88 1.84
N LEU A 238 7.83 -9.79 1.76
CA LEU A 238 9.13 -9.75 2.39
C LEU A 238 9.02 -9.75 3.92
N LEU A 239 9.33 -10.88 4.51
CA LEU A 239 9.93 -10.94 5.83
C LEU A 239 11.43 -10.65 5.60
N TYR A 240 11.91 -9.48 5.96
CA TYR A 240 13.34 -9.30 6.19
C TYR A 240 13.68 -10.08 7.46
N THR A 241 13.94 -11.37 7.32
CA THR A 241 14.81 -12.04 8.27
C THR A 241 16.22 -11.57 7.91
N SER A 242 16.80 -10.81 8.78
CA SER A 242 18.23 -10.46 8.73
C SER A 242 19.05 -11.71 9.10
N ASP A 243 19.05 -12.71 8.23
CA ASP A 243 20.04 -13.78 8.26
C ASP A 243 21.24 -13.36 7.39
N ALA A 244 21.83 -12.24 7.77
CA ALA A 244 23.12 -11.78 7.28
C ALA A 244 24.00 -11.46 8.49
N ALA A 245 24.20 -12.45 9.34
CA ALA A 245 25.20 -12.38 10.38
C ALA A 245 25.58 -13.82 10.78
N ASP A 246 26.17 -14.55 9.83
CA ASP A 246 27.04 -15.68 10.08
C ASP A 246 27.80 -15.97 8.77
N ASP A 247 28.90 -15.21 8.57
CA ASP A 247 30.16 -15.61 7.92
C ASP A 247 31.27 -14.65 8.34
#